data_75b5f4b3d739477b8f5184bda2df51a4
#
_entry.id   75b5f4b3d739477b8f5184bda2df51a4
#
_cell.length_a   1.000
_cell.length_b   1.000
_cell.length_c   1.000
_cell.angle_alpha   90.00
_cell.angle_beta   90.00
_cell.angle_gamma   90.00
#
_symmetry.space_group_name_H-M   'P 1'
#
loop_
_entity.id
_entity.type
_entity.pdbx_description
1 polymer ?
#
loop_
_entity_poly.entity_id
_entity_poly.type
_entity_poly.pdbx_seq_one_letter_code
_entity_poly.pdbx_strand_id
1 'polypeptide(L)'
;MRPLAAVLAALLFAVALSAGCGGKEKKNDRFDETEIVLSFSAMSDIHQQKDKTAYADKLLNALDYAEELNGGPLDVALFAGDLTEETWRQNNEDYSAEYNADVEMLKTTLERGLDLEETGVFYSLGNHDTDPSVLGEEIMAGKPELFYNQLGGEFFRIDADDSRPEDGLRHAVVNGYHFLAVKPDYYWTLRGYSEETLQWLDARMSEITSENPDQYVFVTAHPPVYGTVFRSYANDWADRDVADVLAKYPQAVYFSGHVHNVLQDEVQISQNGGFTQLDCGSVKYTAMMNNINDAGATFDNSVGTRIDDFSQGLLVQVDVNGNIRVTRCDYYRRNTIKQAWELSYPKADKTHLLAYDNERRQRENKAPVFAEDAVFSASLSGDTLCLQWSAAEDDDMVRYYRVAVYQVADEKKTKLGTYNLATFTYLYDQVEEMPKTVSYERETEYSGKLFFECRAVDVWGATSEPIETVLEI
;
A
#
# COMPACT_ATOMS: atom_id res chain seq x y z
N MET A 1 24.03 -6.10 -63.72
CA MET A 1 24.74 -7.05 -62.86
C MET A 1 25.74 -6.27 -62.04
N ARG A 2 25.46 -5.99 -60.83
CA ARG A 2 26.42 -5.51 -59.81
C ARG A 2 26.02 -6.18 -58.48
N PRO A 3 26.91 -6.81 -57.72
CA PRO A 3 26.55 -7.49 -56.49
C PRO A 3 26.50 -6.52 -55.32
N LEU A 4 25.49 -6.68 -54.45
CA LEU A 4 25.38 -6.09 -53.12
C LEU A 4 26.46 -6.72 -52.21
N ALA A 5 27.29 -5.89 -51.60
CA ALA A 5 28.14 -6.27 -50.48
C ALA A 5 27.43 -5.94 -49.20
N ALA A 6 27.12 -6.98 -48.39
CA ALA A 6 26.65 -6.86 -47.01
C ALA A 6 27.86 -6.49 -46.12
N VAL A 7 27.75 -5.39 -45.40
CA VAL A 7 28.70 -5.01 -44.33
C VAL A 7 28.13 -5.48 -43.01
N LEU A 8 28.74 -6.56 -42.49
CA LEU A 8 28.54 -7.00 -41.10
C LEU A 8 29.44 -6.12 -40.21
N ALA A 9 28.85 -5.26 -39.39
CA ALA A 9 29.57 -4.55 -38.33
C ALA A 9 29.50 -5.40 -37.07
N ALA A 10 30.58 -6.14 -36.80
CA ALA A 10 30.78 -6.79 -35.50
C ALA A 10 31.36 -5.75 -34.52
N LEU A 11 30.57 -5.33 -33.52
CA LEU A 11 31.06 -4.57 -32.38
C LEU A 11 31.72 -5.56 -31.40
N LEU A 12 33.06 -5.58 -31.41
CA LEU A 12 33.87 -6.21 -30.38
C LEU A 12 33.90 -5.26 -29.15
N PHE A 13 33.19 -5.61 -28.09
CA PHE A 13 33.41 -5.02 -26.77
C PHE A 13 34.72 -5.60 -26.21
N ALA A 14 35.78 -4.79 -26.23
CA ALA A 14 37.00 -5.09 -25.51
C ALA A 14 36.81 -4.76 -24.02
N VAL A 15 36.60 -5.77 -23.18
CA VAL A 15 36.70 -5.64 -21.74
C VAL A 15 38.16 -5.43 -21.40
N ALA A 16 38.55 -4.19 -21.11
CA ALA A 16 39.85 -3.87 -20.54
C ALA A 16 39.79 -4.24 -19.04
N LEU A 17 40.37 -5.39 -18.68
CA LEU A 17 40.73 -5.68 -17.29
C LEU A 17 41.86 -4.72 -16.87
N SER A 18 41.53 -3.57 -16.32
CA SER A 18 42.45 -2.74 -15.56
C SER A 18 42.40 -3.21 -14.08
N ALA A 19 43.37 -4.02 -13.69
CA ALA A 19 43.71 -4.22 -12.30
C ALA A 19 44.29 -2.89 -11.75
N GLY A 20 43.41 -1.98 -11.34
CA GLY A 20 43.73 -0.78 -10.56
C GLY A 20 43.21 -0.95 -9.17
N CYS A 21 43.98 -0.59 -8.16
CA CYS A 21 43.51 -0.39 -6.79
C CYS A 21 42.38 0.64 -6.80
N GLY A 22 41.14 0.16 -6.97
CA GLY A 22 39.97 0.99 -7.03
C GLY A 22 39.55 1.35 -5.60
N GLY A 23 39.77 2.59 -5.22
CA GLY A 23 38.90 3.17 -4.21
C GLY A 23 37.46 3.03 -4.73
N LYS A 24 36.54 2.38 -3.97
CA LYS A 24 35.12 2.34 -4.32
C LYS A 24 34.70 3.80 -4.54
N GLU A 25 34.20 4.12 -5.74
CA GLU A 25 33.56 5.42 -5.97
C GLU A 25 32.48 5.60 -4.92
N LYS A 26 32.45 6.77 -4.31
CA LYS A 26 31.52 7.06 -3.23
C LYS A 26 30.12 7.23 -3.89
N LYS A 27 29.23 6.27 -3.67
CA LYS A 27 27.84 6.36 -4.11
C LYS A 27 27.20 7.67 -3.63
N ASN A 28 26.34 8.26 -4.46
CA ASN A 28 25.55 9.43 -4.09
C ASN A 28 24.35 8.98 -3.26
N ASP A 29 24.05 9.70 -2.17
CA ASP A 29 22.90 9.41 -1.30
C ASP A 29 21.58 10.03 -1.82
N ARG A 30 21.63 10.80 -2.92
CA ARG A 30 20.45 11.41 -3.53
C ARG A 30 20.08 10.63 -4.78
N PHE A 31 18.78 10.47 -4.98
CA PHE A 31 18.25 9.84 -6.18
C PHE A 31 18.68 10.60 -7.45
N ASP A 32 19.17 9.87 -8.43
CA ASP A 32 19.58 10.38 -9.73
C ASP A 32 18.55 9.96 -10.79
N GLU A 33 17.67 10.87 -11.16
CA GLU A 33 16.61 10.63 -12.15
C GLU A 33 17.13 10.49 -13.59
N THR A 34 18.41 10.76 -13.83
CA THR A 34 19.00 10.72 -15.19
C THR A 34 19.47 9.32 -15.59
N GLU A 35 19.63 8.40 -14.64
CA GLU A 35 20.08 7.04 -14.89
C GLU A 35 19.34 6.02 -14.03
N ILE A 36 18.16 5.62 -14.49
CA ILE A 36 17.32 4.58 -13.88
C ILE A 36 17.77 3.21 -14.40
N VAL A 37 18.04 2.30 -13.50
CA VAL A 37 18.49 0.93 -13.81
C VAL A 37 17.43 -0.13 -13.61
N LEU A 38 16.36 0.20 -12.84
CA LEU A 38 15.20 -0.67 -12.64
C LEU A 38 13.98 0.20 -12.40
N SER A 39 12.87 -0.16 -13.05
CA SER A 39 11.57 0.47 -12.83
C SER A 39 10.46 -0.58 -12.71
N PHE A 40 9.55 -0.41 -11.74
CA PHE A 40 8.42 -1.31 -11.60
C PHE A 40 7.22 -0.63 -10.95
N SER A 41 6.00 -1.10 -11.30
CA SER A 41 4.82 -0.75 -10.53
C SER A 41 4.66 -1.70 -9.35
N ALA A 42 4.21 -1.19 -8.19
CA ALA A 42 3.77 -2.02 -7.08
C ALA A 42 2.30 -1.70 -6.77
N MET A 43 1.45 -2.67 -6.99
CA MET A 43 -0.01 -2.59 -6.89
C MET A 43 -0.52 -3.69 -5.98
N SER A 44 -1.73 -3.54 -5.46
CA SER A 44 -2.41 -4.55 -4.65
C SER A 44 -3.92 -4.43 -4.76
N ASP A 45 -4.64 -5.44 -4.26
CA ASP A 45 -6.09 -5.39 -4.08
C ASP A 45 -6.81 -5.04 -5.39
N ILE A 46 -6.50 -5.82 -6.43
CA ILE A 46 -7.06 -5.66 -7.78
C ILE A 46 -8.48 -6.24 -7.84
N HIS A 47 -8.71 -7.38 -7.18
CA HIS A 47 -9.99 -8.07 -7.08
C HIS A 47 -10.68 -8.27 -8.43
N GLN A 48 -9.98 -8.84 -9.40
CA GLN A 48 -10.58 -9.17 -10.71
C GLN A 48 -11.74 -10.12 -10.56
N GLN A 49 -12.76 -9.86 -11.37
CA GLN A 49 -14.00 -10.63 -11.33
C GLN A 49 -14.53 -10.80 -12.76
N LYS A 50 -14.86 -12.02 -13.15
CA LYS A 50 -15.25 -12.41 -14.54
C LYS A 50 -16.30 -11.51 -15.21
N ASP A 51 -17.29 -11.05 -14.45
CA ASP A 51 -18.40 -10.28 -14.97
C ASP A 51 -18.29 -8.76 -14.72
N LYS A 52 -17.11 -8.28 -14.25
CA LYS A 52 -16.87 -6.88 -13.85
C LYS A 52 -15.79 -6.22 -14.71
N THR A 53 -16.15 -5.88 -15.94
CA THR A 53 -15.23 -5.18 -16.85
C THR A 53 -14.67 -3.87 -16.27
N ALA A 54 -15.44 -3.18 -15.42
CA ALA A 54 -14.97 -1.97 -14.76
C ALA A 54 -13.72 -2.19 -13.88
N TYR A 55 -13.52 -3.39 -13.32
CA TYR A 55 -12.31 -3.70 -12.54
C TYR A 55 -11.12 -3.97 -13.46
N ALA A 56 -11.35 -4.63 -14.59
CA ALA A 56 -10.34 -4.77 -15.63
C ALA A 56 -9.92 -3.40 -16.21
N ASP A 57 -10.87 -2.50 -16.44
CA ASP A 57 -10.59 -1.15 -16.94
C ASP A 57 -9.77 -0.34 -15.93
N LYS A 58 -10.00 -0.51 -14.61
CA LYS A 58 -9.16 0.12 -13.56
C LYS A 58 -7.73 -0.38 -13.61
N LEU A 59 -7.54 -1.70 -13.72
CA LEU A 59 -6.19 -2.27 -13.81
C LEU A 59 -5.47 -1.81 -15.07
N LEU A 60 -6.15 -1.82 -16.22
CA LEU A 60 -5.58 -1.32 -17.49
C LEU A 60 -5.17 0.15 -17.38
N ASN A 61 -6.02 1.00 -16.79
CA ASN A 61 -5.67 2.41 -16.58
C ASN A 61 -4.51 2.58 -15.59
N ALA A 62 -4.40 1.72 -14.57
CA ALA A 62 -3.30 1.77 -13.62
C ALA A 62 -1.96 1.41 -14.27
N LEU A 63 -1.93 0.35 -15.08
CA LEU A 63 -0.75 -0.06 -15.84
C LEU A 63 -0.32 1.01 -16.83
N ASP A 64 -1.25 1.49 -17.66
CA ASP A 64 -0.99 2.54 -18.66
C ASP A 64 -0.46 3.83 -18.00
N TYR A 65 -1.02 4.26 -16.87
CA TYR A 65 -0.54 5.45 -16.18
C TYR A 65 0.83 5.24 -15.53
N ALA A 66 1.12 4.05 -15.00
CA ALA A 66 2.44 3.74 -14.46
C ALA A 66 3.52 3.77 -15.55
N GLU A 67 3.25 3.24 -16.74
CA GLU A 67 4.14 3.31 -17.89
C GLU A 67 4.29 4.74 -18.43
N GLU A 68 3.20 5.52 -18.47
CA GLU A 68 3.26 6.95 -18.83
C GLU A 68 4.19 7.72 -17.90
N LEU A 69 4.06 7.55 -16.59
CA LEU A 69 4.93 8.20 -15.60
C LEU A 69 6.38 7.71 -15.67
N ASN A 70 6.59 6.43 -16.00
CA ASN A 70 7.92 5.88 -16.21
C ASN A 70 8.59 6.40 -17.50
N GLY A 71 7.80 6.87 -18.45
CA GLY A 71 8.25 7.29 -19.77
C GLY A 71 8.49 6.13 -20.73
N GLY A 72 7.95 4.94 -20.45
CA GLY A 72 8.04 3.72 -21.25
C GLY A 72 7.68 2.47 -20.47
N PRO A 73 7.87 1.27 -21.05
CA PRO A 73 7.58 0.01 -20.39
C PRO A 73 8.27 -0.12 -19.04
N LEU A 74 7.63 -0.84 -18.12
CA LEU A 74 8.19 -1.20 -16.83
C LEU A 74 9.02 -2.49 -16.95
N ASP A 75 10.07 -2.63 -16.16
CA ASP A 75 10.79 -3.89 -16.06
C ASP A 75 9.96 -4.97 -15.37
N VAL A 76 9.13 -4.57 -14.36
CA VAL A 76 8.25 -5.47 -13.60
C VAL A 76 6.92 -4.80 -13.27
N ALA A 77 5.84 -5.56 -13.38
CA ALA A 77 4.56 -5.27 -12.72
C ALA A 77 4.45 -6.18 -11.48
N LEU A 78 4.59 -5.59 -10.28
CA LEU A 78 4.53 -6.29 -9.01
C LEU A 78 3.13 -6.13 -8.40
N PHE A 79 2.56 -7.26 -7.94
CA PHE A 79 1.25 -7.31 -7.30
C PHE A 79 1.33 -7.95 -5.91
N ALA A 80 0.92 -7.21 -4.88
CA ALA A 80 1.00 -7.63 -3.49
C ALA A 80 -0.31 -8.29 -3.00
N GLY A 81 -0.86 -9.22 -3.78
CA GLY A 81 -2.01 -10.05 -3.42
C GLY A 81 -3.39 -9.44 -3.68
N ASP A 82 -4.42 -10.23 -3.39
CA ASP A 82 -5.83 -9.99 -3.70
C ASP A 82 -6.03 -9.63 -5.18
N LEU A 83 -5.54 -10.55 -6.02
CA LEU A 83 -5.59 -10.42 -7.48
C LEU A 83 -6.99 -10.69 -8.00
N THR A 84 -7.70 -11.63 -7.39
CA THR A 84 -9.06 -12.04 -7.73
C THR A 84 -10.03 -11.75 -6.59
N GLU A 85 -11.34 -11.75 -6.90
CA GLU A 85 -12.40 -11.57 -5.92
C GLU A 85 -12.94 -12.91 -5.46
N GLU A 86 -13.50 -12.94 -4.25
CA GLU A 86 -14.20 -14.10 -3.70
C GLU A 86 -15.61 -14.32 -4.29
N THR A 87 -15.81 -14.26 -5.58
CA THR A 87 -17.16 -14.48 -6.18
C THR A 87 -17.76 -15.81 -5.85
N TRP A 88 -16.96 -16.79 -5.52
CA TRP A 88 -17.35 -18.14 -5.15
C TRP A 88 -18.00 -18.26 -3.75
N ARG A 89 -17.88 -17.26 -2.85
CA ARG A 89 -18.54 -17.30 -1.52
C ARG A 89 -20.06 -17.31 -1.60
N GLN A 90 -20.62 -16.91 -2.70
CA GLN A 90 -22.02 -16.53 -2.71
C GLN A 90 -23.00 -17.64 -3.04
N ASN A 91 -22.66 -18.88 -3.37
CA ASN A 91 -23.68 -19.95 -3.55
C ASN A 91 -23.21 -21.23 -4.26
N ASN A 92 -21.95 -21.70 -4.26
CA ASN A 92 -21.62 -22.63 -5.31
C ASN A 92 -21.10 -24.01 -4.96
N GLU A 93 -21.83 -25.00 -5.51
CA GLU A 93 -21.37 -26.38 -5.72
C GLU A 93 -20.20 -26.46 -6.74
N ASP A 94 -19.94 -25.39 -7.53
CA ASP A 94 -18.83 -25.34 -8.52
C ASP A 94 -18.01 -24.04 -8.44
N TYR A 95 -17.37 -23.82 -7.29
CA TYR A 95 -16.48 -22.67 -7.09
C TYR A 95 -15.27 -22.69 -8.03
N SER A 96 -14.81 -23.87 -8.47
CA SER A 96 -13.64 -24.01 -9.34
C SER A 96 -13.84 -23.31 -10.69
N ALA A 97 -15.03 -23.39 -11.27
CA ALA A 97 -15.34 -22.76 -12.55
C ALA A 97 -15.35 -21.22 -12.43
N GLU A 98 -15.88 -20.70 -11.32
CA GLU A 98 -15.91 -19.26 -11.09
C GLU A 98 -14.53 -18.69 -10.79
N TYR A 99 -13.79 -19.35 -9.89
CA TYR A 99 -12.41 -18.99 -9.60
C TYR A 99 -11.54 -19.00 -10.86
N ASN A 100 -11.62 -20.06 -11.66
CA ASN A 100 -10.90 -20.15 -12.93
C ASN A 100 -11.28 -19.03 -13.90
N ALA A 101 -12.54 -18.60 -13.92
CA ALA A 101 -12.99 -17.51 -14.76
C ALA A 101 -12.47 -16.14 -14.27
N ASP A 102 -12.32 -15.93 -12.96
CA ASP A 102 -11.73 -14.73 -12.39
C ASP A 102 -10.21 -14.66 -12.72
N VAL A 103 -9.49 -15.79 -12.58
CA VAL A 103 -8.07 -15.88 -12.98
C VAL A 103 -7.88 -15.68 -14.49
N GLU A 104 -8.78 -16.22 -15.34
CA GLU A 104 -8.74 -16.00 -16.78
C GLU A 104 -9.01 -14.53 -17.15
N MET A 105 -9.90 -13.86 -16.41
CA MET A 105 -10.13 -12.42 -16.58
C MET A 105 -8.90 -11.62 -16.22
N LEU A 106 -8.22 -11.96 -15.10
CA LEU A 106 -6.96 -11.36 -14.72
C LEU A 106 -5.91 -11.55 -15.82
N LYS A 107 -5.71 -12.80 -16.26
CA LYS A 107 -4.77 -13.15 -17.33
C LYS A 107 -4.99 -12.31 -18.58
N THR A 108 -6.21 -12.33 -19.10
CA THR A 108 -6.58 -11.56 -20.29
C THR A 108 -6.37 -10.06 -20.10
N THR A 109 -6.60 -9.53 -18.90
CA THR A 109 -6.40 -8.12 -18.60
C THR A 109 -4.92 -7.76 -18.61
N LEU A 110 -4.07 -8.59 -18.00
CA LEU A 110 -2.61 -8.39 -17.99
C LEU A 110 -2.01 -8.50 -19.40
N GLU A 111 -2.43 -9.51 -20.20
CA GLU A 111 -2.02 -9.66 -21.61
C GLU A 111 -2.42 -8.48 -22.50
N ARG A 112 -3.48 -7.76 -22.14
CA ARG A 112 -3.91 -6.54 -22.85
C ARG A 112 -3.19 -5.28 -22.37
N GLY A 113 -2.80 -5.23 -21.11
CA GLY A 113 -2.24 -4.05 -20.46
C GLY A 113 -0.72 -4.03 -20.42
N LEU A 114 -0.04 -5.13 -20.71
CA LEU A 114 1.42 -5.25 -20.63
C LEU A 114 1.99 -5.90 -21.90
N ASP A 115 3.17 -5.46 -22.30
CA ASP A 115 4.02 -6.23 -23.20
C ASP A 115 4.80 -7.25 -22.38
N LEU A 116 4.31 -8.49 -22.34
CA LEU A 116 4.92 -9.57 -21.55
C LEU A 116 6.30 -10.02 -22.06
N GLU A 117 6.75 -9.56 -23.24
CA GLU A 117 8.13 -9.76 -23.70
C GLU A 117 9.09 -8.77 -23.01
N GLU A 118 8.62 -7.57 -22.67
CA GLU A 118 9.42 -6.52 -22.02
C GLU A 118 9.16 -6.50 -20.50
N THR A 119 7.91 -6.50 -20.05
CA THR A 119 7.53 -6.39 -18.64
C THR A 119 7.33 -7.76 -17.98
N GLY A 120 8.08 -8.05 -16.92
CA GLY A 120 7.88 -9.25 -16.09
C GLY A 120 6.70 -9.08 -15.14
N VAL A 121 5.92 -10.13 -14.91
CA VAL A 121 4.84 -10.13 -13.91
C VAL A 121 5.29 -10.86 -12.65
N PHE A 122 5.26 -10.16 -11.51
CA PHE A 122 5.64 -10.72 -10.23
C PHE A 122 4.54 -10.49 -9.19
N TYR A 123 4.11 -11.52 -8.45
CA TYR A 123 3.00 -11.41 -7.51
C TYR A 123 3.16 -12.30 -6.28
N SER A 124 2.53 -11.91 -5.19
CA SER A 124 2.11 -12.78 -4.09
C SER A 124 0.60 -13.02 -4.16
N LEU A 125 0.09 -13.99 -3.40
CA LEU A 125 -1.34 -14.27 -3.29
C LEU A 125 -1.89 -13.72 -1.98
N GLY A 126 -3.12 -13.18 -2.03
CA GLY A 126 -3.83 -12.62 -0.89
C GLY A 126 -4.91 -13.55 -0.32
N ASN A 127 -5.67 -13.06 0.66
CA ASN A 127 -6.73 -13.85 1.28
C ASN A 127 -7.93 -14.08 0.33
N HIS A 128 -8.23 -13.12 -0.55
CA HIS A 128 -9.25 -13.31 -1.58
C HIS A 128 -8.83 -14.34 -2.62
N ASP A 129 -7.55 -14.56 -2.81
CA ASP A 129 -7.02 -15.58 -3.70
C ASP A 129 -6.98 -16.96 -3.03
N THR A 130 -6.77 -17.04 -1.71
CA THR A 130 -6.38 -18.29 -1.03
C THR A 130 -7.00 -18.52 0.36
N ASP A 131 -8.12 -17.88 0.73
CA ASP A 131 -8.68 -18.01 2.10
C ASP A 131 -9.20 -19.44 2.41
N PRO A 132 -8.58 -20.16 3.37
CA PRO A 132 -9.00 -21.49 3.78
C PRO A 132 -10.29 -21.51 4.60
N SER A 133 -10.70 -20.40 5.19
CA SER A 133 -11.86 -20.36 6.09
C SER A 133 -13.18 -20.74 5.41
N VAL A 134 -13.20 -20.68 4.09
CA VAL A 134 -14.39 -20.85 3.29
C VAL A 134 -14.41 -22.18 2.55
N LEU A 135 -13.25 -22.71 2.14
CA LEU A 135 -13.15 -23.88 1.25
C LEU A 135 -12.60 -25.13 1.93
N GLY A 136 -12.09 -25.01 3.14
CA GLY A 136 -11.38 -26.08 3.83
C GLY A 136 -9.92 -26.23 3.39
N GLU A 137 -9.10 -26.75 4.28
CA GLU A 137 -7.63 -26.81 4.13
C GLU A 137 -7.17 -27.58 2.87
N GLU A 138 -7.85 -28.68 2.50
CA GLU A 138 -7.45 -29.48 1.33
C GLU A 138 -7.60 -28.73 0.00
N ILE A 139 -8.62 -27.90 -0.13
CA ILE A 139 -8.88 -27.13 -1.35
C ILE A 139 -7.91 -25.94 -1.46
N MET A 140 -7.58 -25.35 -0.34
CA MET A 140 -6.73 -24.18 -0.28
C MET A 140 -5.26 -24.48 -0.53
N ALA A 141 -4.80 -25.65 -0.12
CA ALA A 141 -3.44 -26.11 -0.38
C ALA A 141 -3.09 -26.12 -1.89
N GLY A 142 -4.08 -26.38 -2.76
CA GLY A 142 -3.88 -26.44 -4.20
C GLY A 142 -4.09 -25.13 -4.96
N LYS A 143 -4.49 -24.02 -4.31
CA LYS A 143 -4.79 -22.77 -5.05
C LYS A 143 -3.58 -22.08 -5.66
N PRO A 144 -2.41 -21.99 -5.03
CA PRO A 144 -1.23 -21.48 -5.71
C PRO A 144 -0.90 -22.28 -6.98
N GLU A 145 -1.07 -23.60 -6.94
CA GLU A 145 -0.88 -24.48 -8.11
C GLU A 145 -1.92 -24.16 -9.21
N LEU A 146 -3.17 -23.87 -8.86
CA LEU A 146 -4.20 -23.47 -9.83
C LEU A 146 -3.84 -22.15 -10.52
N PHE A 147 -3.40 -21.15 -9.80
CA PHE A 147 -2.89 -19.91 -10.38
C PHE A 147 -1.73 -20.17 -11.33
N TYR A 148 -0.75 -20.92 -10.87
CA TYR A 148 0.41 -21.31 -11.67
C TYR A 148 0.02 -21.97 -12.98
N ASN A 149 -0.84 -22.98 -12.90
CA ASN A 149 -1.26 -23.76 -14.08
C ASN A 149 -2.10 -22.95 -15.07
N GLN A 150 -2.89 -22.00 -14.59
CA GLN A 150 -3.80 -21.24 -15.43
C GLN A 150 -3.15 -20.01 -16.08
N LEU A 151 -2.26 -19.32 -15.40
CA LEU A 151 -1.58 -18.16 -15.98
C LEU A 151 -0.66 -18.55 -17.14
N GLY A 152 0.12 -19.62 -16.99
CA GLY A 152 1.03 -20.08 -18.03
C GLY A 152 2.46 -19.55 -17.90
N GLY A 153 3.36 -20.07 -18.73
CA GLY A 153 4.79 -19.86 -18.56
C GLY A 153 5.28 -18.43 -18.76
N GLU A 154 4.60 -17.63 -19.57
CA GLU A 154 4.95 -16.22 -19.80
C GLU A 154 4.88 -15.37 -18.56
N PHE A 155 4.01 -15.70 -17.60
CA PHE A 155 3.88 -14.99 -16.32
C PHE A 155 4.97 -15.37 -15.30
N PHE A 156 5.78 -16.38 -15.63
CA PHE A 156 6.88 -16.84 -14.78
C PHE A 156 8.24 -16.71 -15.47
N ARG A 157 8.27 -16.00 -16.60
CA ARG A 157 9.47 -15.84 -17.45
C ARG A 157 10.69 -15.29 -16.71
N ILE A 158 10.46 -14.48 -15.69
CA ILE A 158 11.52 -13.85 -14.88
C ILE A 158 11.91 -14.66 -13.65
N ASP A 159 11.23 -15.78 -13.37
CA ASP A 159 11.47 -16.57 -12.17
C ASP A 159 12.81 -17.31 -12.25
N ALA A 160 13.52 -17.34 -11.14
CA ALA A 160 14.74 -18.10 -10.96
C ALA A 160 14.44 -19.59 -10.72
N ASP A 161 15.45 -20.45 -10.92
CA ASP A 161 15.31 -21.93 -10.84
C ASP A 161 14.85 -22.44 -9.45
N ASP A 162 15.03 -21.64 -8.39
CA ASP A 162 14.61 -21.94 -7.03
C ASP A 162 13.21 -21.42 -6.68
N SER A 163 12.53 -20.82 -7.63
CA SER A 163 11.13 -20.40 -7.51
C SER A 163 10.21 -21.62 -7.46
N ARG A 164 9.21 -21.57 -6.58
CA ARG A 164 8.17 -22.61 -6.41
C ARG A 164 6.78 -21.94 -6.43
N PRO A 165 6.37 -21.39 -7.59
CA PRO A 165 5.12 -20.65 -7.68
C PRO A 165 3.88 -21.48 -7.36
N GLU A 166 3.93 -22.78 -7.58
CA GLU A 166 2.90 -23.76 -7.18
C GLU A 166 2.69 -23.84 -5.66
N ASP A 167 3.71 -23.48 -4.86
CA ASP A 167 3.65 -23.38 -3.40
C ASP A 167 3.38 -21.94 -2.93
N GLY A 168 3.28 -20.99 -3.86
CA GLY A 168 3.16 -19.56 -3.57
C GLY A 168 4.47 -18.88 -3.17
N LEU A 169 5.61 -19.52 -3.46
CA LEU A 169 6.96 -19.00 -3.20
C LEU A 169 7.62 -18.65 -4.52
N ARG A 170 7.95 -17.37 -4.72
CA ARG A 170 8.59 -16.94 -5.95
C ARG A 170 9.89 -16.19 -5.69
N HIS A 171 10.86 -16.42 -6.53
CA HIS A 171 12.11 -15.68 -6.63
C HIS A 171 12.33 -15.29 -8.08
N ALA A 172 12.54 -14.00 -8.34
CA ALA A 172 12.86 -13.50 -9.66
C ALA A 172 14.08 -12.59 -9.60
N VAL A 173 14.81 -12.49 -10.73
CA VAL A 173 15.96 -11.61 -10.86
C VAL A 173 15.78 -10.77 -12.12
N VAL A 174 15.65 -9.45 -11.93
CA VAL A 174 15.48 -8.50 -13.03
C VAL A 174 16.51 -7.39 -12.88
N ASN A 175 17.27 -7.14 -13.94
CA ASN A 175 18.36 -6.16 -13.99
C ASN A 175 19.36 -6.30 -12.83
N GLY A 176 19.54 -7.54 -12.31
CA GLY A 176 20.42 -7.85 -11.19
C GLY A 176 19.81 -7.59 -9.81
N TYR A 177 18.54 -7.16 -9.71
CA TYR A 177 17.80 -7.02 -8.47
C TYR A 177 16.92 -8.24 -8.22
N HIS A 178 16.82 -8.62 -6.95
CA HIS A 178 16.06 -9.79 -6.51
C HIS A 178 14.68 -9.41 -5.99
N PHE A 179 13.69 -10.16 -6.42
CA PHE A 179 12.30 -10.09 -6.00
C PHE A 179 11.92 -11.41 -5.34
N LEU A 180 11.39 -11.37 -4.13
CA LEU A 180 10.93 -12.54 -3.38
C LEU A 180 9.45 -12.36 -3.05
N ALA A 181 8.62 -13.38 -3.31
CA ALA A 181 7.24 -13.42 -2.89
C ALA A 181 7.00 -14.61 -1.97
N VAL A 182 6.27 -14.37 -0.90
CA VAL A 182 5.79 -15.39 0.01
C VAL A 182 4.29 -15.24 0.22
N LYS A 183 3.63 -16.35 0.49
CA LYS A 183 2.22 -16.42 0.79
C LYS A 183 2.03 -16.85 2.25
N PRO A 184 1.20 -16.18 3.05
CA PRO A 184 0.78 -16.73 4.33
C PRO A 184 0.08 -18.08 4.13
N ASP A 185 0.39 -19.04 5.00
CA ASP A 185 -0.24 -20.36 4.95
C ASP A 185 -1.63 -20.33 5.59
N TYR A 186 -1.85 -19.34 6.47
CA TYR A 186 -3.08 -19.18 7.22
C TYR A 186 -3.57 -17.71 7.18
N TYR A 187 -4.88 -17.53 7.00
CA TYR A 187 -5.55 -16.24 7.10
C TYR A 187 -6.63 -16.27 8.19
N TRP A 188 -7.02 -15.11 8.71
CA TRP A 188 -8.09 -14.86 9.67
C TRP A 188 -7.91 -15.48 11.07
N THR A 189 -8.11 -16.76 11.25
CA THR A 189 -8.11 -17.41 12.58
C THR A 189 -6.81 -18.08 12.94
N LEU A 190 -6.03 -18.50 11.95
CA LEU A 190 -4.72 -19.15 12.07
C LEU A 190 -3.74 -18.41 11.17
N ARG A 191 -3.34 -17.23 11.61
CA ARG A 191 -2.45 -16.38 10.83
C ARG A 191 -1.04 -16.83 10.96
N GLY A 192 -0.31 -16.63 9.89
CA GLY A 192 1.11 -16.79 9.91
C GLY A 192 1.64 -17.54 8.71
N TYR A 193 2.93 -17.66 8.73
CA TYR A 193 3.70 -18.38 7.74
C TYR A 193 4.18 -19.70 8.36
N SER A 194 4.20 -20.76 7.56
CA SER A 194 4.81 -22.02 7.99
C SER A 194 6.30 -21.82 8.25
N GLU A 195 6.86 -22.69 9.08
CA GLU A 195 8.31 -22.70 9.32
C GLU A 195 9.10 -22.89 8.02
N GLU A 196 8.56 -23.67 7.08
CA GLU A 196 9.18 -23.90 5.76
C GLU A 196 9.22 -22.60 4.94
N THR A 197 8.13 -21.86 4.87
CA THR A 197 8.06 -20.57 4.18
C THR A 197 9.05 -19.56 4.78
N LEU A 198 9.11 -19.45 6.13
CA LEU A 198 10.03 -18.55 6.81
C LEU A 198 11.50 -18.96 6.62
N GLN A 199 11.80 -20.26 6.67
CA GLN A 199 13.14 -20.78 6.40
C GLN A 199 13.57 -20.53 4.94
N TRP A 200 12.67 -20.71 3.99
CA TRP A 200 12.95 -20.41 2.58
C TRP A 200 13.28 -18.92 2.41
N LEU A 201 12.45 -18.03 2.97
CA LEU A 201 12.70 -16.58 2.89
C LEU A 201 14.03 -16.20 3.54
N ASP A 202 14.31 -16.71 4.75
CA ASP A 202 15.56 -16.43 5.49
C ASP A 202 16.79 -16.90 4.69
N ALA A 203 16.71 -18.09 4.11
CA ALA A 203 17.80 -18.64 3.29
C ALA A 203 18.06 -17.79 2.04
N ARG A 204 17.00 -17.39 1.31
CA ARG A 204 17.16 -16.53 0.12
C ARG A 204 17.71 -15.15 0.49
N MET A 205 17.14 -14.52 1.49
CA MET A 205 17.62 -13.21 1.97
C MET A 205 19.10 -13.27 2.40
N SER A 206 19.47 -14.33 3.15
CA SER A 206 20.86 -14.51 3.60
C SER A 206 21.85 -14.68 2.45
N GLU A 207 21.50 -15.48 1.45
CA GLU A 207 22.32 -15.71 0.27
C GLU A 207 22.51 -14.40 -0.53
N ILE A 208 21.41 -13.76 -0.90
CA ILE A 208 21.42 -12.55 -1.73
C ILE A 208 22.17 -11.41 -1.06
N THR A 209 21.87 -11.15 0.23
CA THR A 209 22.50 -10.02 0.94
C THR A 209 23.94 -10.27 1.33
N SER A 210 24.40 -11.52 1.39
CA SER A 210 25.83 -11.85 1.57
C SER A 210 26.65 -11.56 0.32
N GLU A 211 26.04 -11.73 -0.86
CA GLU A 211 26.69 -11.43 -2.16
C GLU A 211 26.64 -9.94 -2.49
N ASN A 212 25.51 -9.27 -2.19
CA ASN A 212 25.24 -7.87 -2.53
C ASN A 212 24.77 -7.06 -1.29
N PRO A 213 25.66 -6.79 -0.33
CA PRO A 213 25.27 -6.20 0.96
C PRO A 213 24.82 -4.73 0.86
N ASP A 214 25.08 -4.04 -0.24
CA ASP A 214 24.73 -2.65 -0.50
C ASP A 214 23.65 -2.53 -1.61
N GLN A 215 22.86 -3.58 -1.82
CA GLN A 215 21.75 -3.62 -2.77
C GLN A 215 20.44 -3.96 -2.04
N TYR A 216 19.35 -3.35 -2.44
CA TYR A 216 18.01 -3.68 -1.96
C TYR A 216 17.52 -5.03 -2.51
N VAL A 217 16.72 -5.71 -1.70
CA VAL A 217 15.96 -6.91 -2.07
C VAL A 217 14.48 -6.60 -1.90
N PHE A 218 13.70 -6.78 -2.94
CA PHE A 218 12.27 -6.52 -2.94
C PHE A 218 11.50 -7.77 -2.50
N VAL A 219 10.75 -7.63 -1.41
CA VAL A 219 9.97 -8.74 -0.85
C VAL A 219 8.49 -8.36 -0.93
N THR A 220 7.62 -9.27 -1.31
CA THR A 220 6.18 -9.02 -1.31
C THR A 220 5.41 -10.17 -0.64
N ALA A 221 4.44 -9.79 0.15
CA ALA A 221 3.34 -10.63 0.59
C ALA A 221 2.12 -9.75 0.85
N HIS A 222 0.93 -10.35 0.90
CA HIS A 222 -0.29 -9.56 0.96
C HIS A 222 -0.49 -8.82 2.30
N PRO A 223 -0.41 -9.46 3.48
CA PRO A 223 -0.60 -8.75 4.73
C PRO A 223 0.59 -7.88 5.08
N PRO A 224 0.39 -6.68 5.66
CA PRO A 224 1.48 -5.89 6.21
C PRO A 224 2.11 -6.55 7.43
N VAL A 225 3.34 -6.16 7.74
CA VAL A 225 3.99 -6.57 8.99
C VAL A 225 3.41 -5.78 10.15
N TYR A 226 3.09 -6.47 11.24
CA TYR A 226 2.51 -5.87 12.45
C TYR A 226 3.37 -4.72 12.99
N GLY A 227 2.72 -3.59 13.29
CA GLY A 227 3.39 -2.45 13.90
C GLY A 227 4.18 -1.56 12.94
N THR A 228 3.92 -1.63 11.64
CA THR A 228 4.63 -0.86 10.60
C THR A 228 3.76 0.24 10.00
N VAL A 229 2.95 -0.07 9.00
CA VAL A 229 2.07 0.90 8.30
C VAL A 229 0.73 1.09 9.03
N PHE A 230 -0.07 2.05 8.60
CA PHE A 230 -1.40 2.27 9.17
C PHE A 230 -2.27 1.02 9.09
N ARG A 231 -3.04 0.75 10.14
CA ARG A 231 -3.89 -0.44 10.34
C ARG A 231 -3.14 -1.77 10.56
N SER A 232 -1.82 -1.77 10.53
CA SER A 232 -1.03 -2.97 10.81
C SER A 232 -0.95 -3.34 12.29
N TYR A 233 -1.55 -2.57 13.19
CA TYR A 233 -1.61 -2.88 14.64
C TYR A 233 -2.80 -3.76 15.03
N ALA A 234 -3.71 -4.00 14.11
CA ALA A 234 -4.84 -4.90 14.35
C ALA A 234 -4.43 -6.34 13.98
N ASN A 235 -4.67 -7.28 14.91
CA ASN A 235 -4.33 -8.68 14.68
C ASN A 235 -5.07 -9.32 13.50
N ASP A 236 -6.11 -8.64 12.98
CA ASP A 236 -6.91 -9.12 11.86
C ASP A 236 -6.39 -8.65 10.50
N TRP A 237 -5.39 -7.77 10.47
CA TRP A 237 -4.92 -7.10 9.27
C TRP A 237 -3.41 -7.19 9.05
N ALA A 238 -2.67 -7.78 9.97
CA ALA A 238 -1.21 -7.79 9.92
C ALA A 238 -0.63 -9.11 10.43
N ASP A 239 0.53 -9.46 9.93
CA ASP A 239 1.29 -10.65 10.32
C ASP A 239 2.52 -10.28 11.15
N ARG A 240 2.95 -11.18 12.04
CA ARG A 240 4.11 -11.00 12.92
C ARG A 240 5.28 -11.89 12.57
N ASP A 241 5.02 -13.06 12.00
CA ASP A 241 6.02 -14.12 11.89
C ASP A 241 7.14 -13.74 10.92
N VAL A 242 6.79 -13.04 9.83
CA VAL A 242 7.78 -12.59 8.84
C VAL A 242 8.69 -11.46 9.37
N ALA A 243 8.26 -10.74 10.42
CA ALA A 243 9.03 -9.64 11.01
C ALA A 243 10.40 -10.07 11.51
N ASP A 244 10.48 -11.24 12.20
CA ASP A 244 11.73 -11.76 12.76
C ASP A 244 12.73 -12.17 11.68
N VAL A 245 12.26 -12.52 10.50
CA VAL A 245 13.11 -12.78 9.34
C VAL A 245 13.61 -11.46 8.77
N LEU A 246 12.71 -10.55 8.41
CA LEU A 246 13.05 -9.29 7.75
C LEU A 246 13.95 -8.39 8.59
N ALA A 247 13.79 -8.38 9.93
CA ALA A 247 14.62 -7.59 10.85
C ALA A 247 16.13 -7.90 10.78
N LYS A 248 16.51 -9.07 10.26
CA LYS A 248 17.91 -9.46 10.05
C LYS A 248 18.52 -8.75 8.83
N TYR A 249 17.67 -8.29 7.89
CA TYR A 249 18.05 -7.84 6.56
C TYR A 249 17.63 -6.39 6.30
N PRO A 250 18.49 -5.42 6.68
CA PRO A 250 18.19 -3.99 6.46
C PRO A 250 18.07 -3.60 4.98
N GLN A 251 18.43 -4.50 4.07
CA GLN A 251 18.26 -4.37 2.62
C GLN A 251 16.83 -4.67 2.15
N ALA A 252 15.99 -5.27 3.00
CA ALA A 252 14.64 -5.63 2.61
C ALA A 252 13.76 -4.40 2.39
N VAL A 253 13.08 -4.36 1.25
CA VAL A 253 11.95 -3.46 0.97
C VAL A 253 10.73 -4.35 0.76
N TYR A 254 9.82 -4.31 1.72
CA TYR A 254 8.64 -5.18 1.77
C TYR A 254 7.40 -4.43 1.30
N PHE A 255 6.71 -5.01 0.32
CA PHE A 255 5.47 -4.49 -0.26
C PHE A 255 4.28 -5.32 0.23
N SER A 256 3.24 -4.62 0.69
CA SER A 256 1.97 -5.23 1.12
C SER A 256 0.76 -4.50 0.55
N GLY A 257 -0.39 -5.13 0.68
CA GLY A 257 -1.71 -4.56 0.46
C GLY A 257 -2.62 -4.79 1.66
N HIS A 258 -3.81 -5.36 1.42
CA HIS A 258 -4.75 -5.84 2.43
C HIS A 258 -5.48 -4.74 3.22
N VAL A 259 -4.81 -3.68 3.60
CA VAL A 259 -5.39 -2.61 4.43
C VAL A 259 -6.17 -1.58 3.63
N HIS A 260 -6.01 -1.55 2.30
CA HIS A 260 -6.70 -0.65 1.36
C HIS A 260 -6.69 0.81 1.81
N ASN A 261 -5.62 1.27 2.46
CA ASN A 261 -5.56 2.64 2.94
C ASN A 261 -5.09 3.59 1.83
N VAL A 262 -5.39 4.88 2.01
CA VAL A 262 -5.03 5.92 1.05
C VAL A 262 -3.52 6.24 1.12
N LEU A 263 -2.89 6.41 -0.03
CA LEU A 263 -1.47 6.73 -0.12
C LEU A 263 -1.14 8.20 0.21
N GLN A 264 -2.13 9.02 0.51
CA GLN A 264 -1.95 10.35 1.10
C GLN A 264 -1.45 10.28 2.55
N ASP A 265 -1.68 9.17 3.24
CA ASP A 265 -1.23 8.94 4.61
C ASP A 265 0.27 8.64 4.64
N GLU A 266 1.05 9.48 5.32
CA GLU A 266 2.51 9.34 5.42
C GLU A 266 2.95 8.09 6.22
N VAL A 267 2.03 7.47 6.97
CA VAL A 267 2.31 6.22 7.69
C VAL A 267 2.29 4.98 6.78
N GLN A 268 1.97 5.14 5.47
CA GLN A 268 2.02 4.03 4.50
C GLN A 268 3.44 3.64 4.04
N ILE A 269 4.44 4.32 4.56
CA ILE A 269 5.84 3.88 4.54
C ILE A 269 6.39 3.85 5.96
N SER A 270 7.11 2.78 6.32
CA SER A 270 7.70 2.61 7.64
C SER A 270 9.05 1.92 7.55
N GLN A 271 9.98 2.36 8.39
CA GLN A 271 11.29 1.72 8.62
C GLN A 271 11.41 1.14 10.04
N ASN A 272 10.29 0.91 10.68
CA ASN A 272 10.24 0.21 11.96
C ASN A 272 10.62 -1.27 11.77
N GLY A 273 11.28 -1.85 12.77
CA GLY A 273 11.64 -3.27 12.73
C GLY A 273 12.94 -3.59 11.99
N GLY A 274 13.65 -2.58 11.43
CA GLY A 274 14.97 -2.78 10.83
C GLY A 274 14.98 -3.11 9.33
N PHE A 275 13.87 -2.88 8.64
CA PHE A 275 13.68 -2.98 7.19
C PHE A 275 12.73 -1.87 6.73
N THR A 276 12.53 -1.71 5.42
CA THR A 276 11.54 -0.77 4.88
C THR A 276 10.26 -1.51 4.49
N GLN A 277 9.12 -1.04 4.96
CA GLN A 277 7.80 -1.49 4.49
C GLN A 277 7.06 -0.38 3.77
N LEU A 278 6.36 -0.75 2.69
CA LEU A 278 5.48 0.07 1.88
C LEU A 278 4.12 -0.63 1.74
N ASP A 279 3.04 0.10 1.98
CA ASP A 279 1.70 -0.31 1.56
C ASP A 279 1.47 0.13 0.11
N CYS A 280 0.92 -0.75 -0.72
CA CYS A 280 0.68 -0.49 -2.14
C CYS A 280 -0.62 0.25 -2.41
N GLY A 281 -1.40 0.58 -1.38
CA GLY A 281 -2.76 1.08 -1.56
C GLY A 281 -3.70 0.00 -2.12
N SER A 282 -4.66 0.41 -2.96
CA SER A 282 -5.59 -0.54 -3.61
C SER A 282 -5.97 -0.03 -4.99
N VAL A 283 -5.99 -0.94 -5.98
CA VAL A 283 -6.43 -0.60 -7.34
C VAL A 283 -7.95 -0.55 -7.44
N LYS A 284 -8.66 -1.44 -6.73
CA LYS A 284 -10.11 -1.55 -6.86
C LYS A 284 -10.88 -0.52 -6.04
N TYR A 285 -10.63 -0.46 -4.73
CA TYR A 285 -11.37 0.39 -3.81
C TYR A 285 -10.55 0.65 -2.53
N THR A 286 -10.90 1.70 -1.78
CA THR A 286 -10.33 1.89 -0.45
C THR A 286 -11.28 1.31 0.61
N ALA A 287 -10.74 0.57 1.57
CA ALA A 287 -11.47 0.12 2.73
C ALA A 287 -11.48 1.22 3.80
N MET A 288 -12.26 2.25 3.55
CA MET A 288 -12.54 3.27 4.55
C MET A 288 -13.39 2.67 5.64
N MET A 289 -12.72 2.09 6.62
CA MET A 289 -13.40 1.49 7.75
C MET A 289 -14.04 2.58 8.60
N ASN A 290 -15.32 2.58 8.61
CA ASN A 290 -16.11 3.45 9.49
C ASN A 290 -15.90 3.13 10.99
N ASN A 291 -15.20 2.05 11.32
CA ASN A 291 -15.30 1.46 12.62
C ASN A 291 -14.06 1.56 13.50
N ILE A 292 -12.86 1.23 12.99
CA ILE A 292 -11.68 1.12 13.85
C ILE A 292 -10.42 1.58 13.10
N ASN A 293 -9.62 2.40 13.75
CA ASN A 293 -8.25 2.68 13.34
C ASN A 293 -7.25 2.13 14.37
N ASP A 294 -5.96 2.21 14.08
CA ASP A 294 -4.89 1.75 14.97
C ASP A 294 -4.86 2.47 16.33
N ALA A 295 -5.40 3.67 16.42
CA ALA A 295 -5.55 4.42 17.67
C ALA A 295 -6.75 3.96 18.51
N GLY A 296 -7.51 2.95 18.07
CA GLY A 296 -8.70 2.45 18.77
C GLY A 296 -9.90 3.39 18.70
N ALA A 297 -9.88 4.39 17.80
CA ALA A 297 -11.03 5.27 17.61
C ALA A 297 -12.07 4.58 16.72
N THR A 298 -13.35 4.79 17.04
CA THR A 298 -14.48 4.41 16.18
C THR A 298 -14.90 5.62 15.38
N PHE A 299 -15.10 5.48 14.08
CA PHE A 299 -15.54 6.56 13.20
C PHE A 299 -17.06 6.53 13.00
N ASP A 300 -17.65 7.72 13.01
CA ASP A 300 -19.10 7.92 12.93
C ASP A 300 -19.59 8.28 11.52
N ASN A 301 -18.70 8.68 10.63
CA ASN A 301 -19.10 9.01 9.28
C ASN A 301 -19.28 7.76 8.43
N SER A 302 -20.54 7.39 8.27
CA SER A 302 -21.00 6.37 7.31
C SER A 302 -21.25 6.96 5.92
N VAL A 303 -20.97 8.24 5.71
CA VAL A 303 -21.41 8.96 4.51
C VAL A 303 -20.59 8.54 3.32
N GLY A 304 -21.27 7.87 2.40
CA GLY A 304 -21.04 7.74 0.98
C GLY A 304 -19.59 7.94 0.54
N THR A 305 -18.73 7.01 0.94
CA THR A 305 -17.44 6.88 0.31
C THR A 305 -17.72 6.50 -1.15
N ARG A 306 -17.32 7.32 -2.10
CA ARG A 306 -17.32 6.94 -3.50
C ARG A 306 -16.15 5.99 -3.73
N ILE A 307 -16.22 4.81 -3.09
CA ILE A 307 -15.15 3.81 -3.15
C ILE A 307 -14.82 3.38 -4.57
N ASP A 308 -15.80 3.49 -5.48
CA ASP A 308 -15.62 3.18 -6.90
C ASP A 308 -14.78 4.24 -7.64
N ASP A 309 -14.70 5.47 -7.13
CA ASP A 309 -13.89 6.56 -7.68
C ASP A 309 -12.48 6.57 -7.11
N PHE A 310 -11.92 5.40 -6.83
CA PHE A 310 -10.61 5.21 -6.19
C PHE A 310 -9.78 4.19 -6.96
N SER A 311 -8.50 4.47 -7.15
CA SER A 311 -7.51 3.51 -7.63
C SER A 311 -6.12 4.07 -7.36
N GLN A 312 -5.32 3.43 -6.51
CA GLN A 312 -3.99 3.90 -6.14
C GLN A 312 -2.95 2.78 -6.17
N GLY A 313 -1.69 3.15 -6.27
CA GLY A 313 -0.53 2.28 -6.22
C GLY A 313 0.78 3.06 -6.33
N LEU A 314 1.87 2.35 -6.53
CA LEU A 314 3.21 2.89 -6.49
C LEU A 314 3.93 2.67 -7.83
N LEU A 315 4.72 3.67 -8.26
CA LEU A 315 5.80 3.50 -9.23
C LEU A 315 7.12 3.57 -8.47
N VAL A 316 7.94 2.54 -8.62
CA VAL A 316 9.23 2.40 -7.96
C VAL A 316 10.33 2.44 -8.99
N GLN A 317 11.31 3.33 -8.80
CA GLN A 317 12.45 3.48 -9.68
C GLN A 317 13.74 3.39 -8.85
N VAL A 318 14.72 2.64 -9.36
CA VAL A 318 16.03 2.50 -8.75
C VAL A 318 17.05 3.17 -9.65
N ASP A 319 17.87 4.05 -9.10
CA ASP A 319 18.96 4.70 -9.81
C ASP A 319 20.24 3.87 -9.86
N VAL A 320 21.21 4.31 -10.65
CA VAL A 320 22.53 3.66 -10.80
C VAL A 320 23.31 3.55 -9.48
N ASN A 321 23.02 4.39 -8.49
CA ASN A 321 23.63 4.33 -7.15
C ASN A 321 22.93 3.34 -6.23
N GLY A 322 21.76 2.81 -6.62
CA GLY A 322 20.90 1.93 -5.82
C GLY A 322 19.98 2.67 -4.88
N ASN A 323 19.79 4.00 -5.04
CA ASN A 323 18.72 4.72 -4.34
C ASN A 323 17.38 4.44 -5.00
N ILE A 324 16.31 4.52 -4.21
CA ILE A 324 14.95 4.28 -4.68
C ILE A 324 14.14 5.56 -4.59
N ARG A 325 13.35 5.84 -5.63
CA ARG A 325 12.23 6.77 -5.61
C ARG A 325 10.93 5.98 -5.72
N VAL A 326 10.01 6.25 -4.80
CA VAL A 326 8.66 5.66 -4.77
C VAL A 326 7.66 6.78 -5.02
N THR A 327 7.13 6.84 -6.23
CA THR A 327 6.07 7.78 -6.61
C THR A 327 4.72 7.17 -6.27
N ARG A 328 3.92 7.89 -5.48
CA ARG A 328 2.56 7.49 -5.14
C ARG A 328 1.61 7.94 -6.24
N CYS A 329 0.84 7.02 -6.78
CA CYS A 329 -0.01 7.26 -7.95
C CYS A 329 -1.49 7.20 -7.57
N ASP A 330 -2.26 8.20 -7.98
CA ASP A 330 -3.71 8.12 -8.10
C ASP A 330 -4.04 7.78 -9.56
N TYR A 331 -4.29 6.52 -9.82
CA TYR A 331 -4.59 6.02 -11.16
C TYR A 331 -5.94 6.49 -11.67
N TYR A 332 -6.92 6.66 -10.76
CA TYR A 332 -8.26 7.10 -11.13
C TYR A 332 -8.25 8.52 -11.71
N ARG A 333 -7.48 9.43 -11.09
CA ARG A 333 -7.35 10.82 -11.53
C ARG A 333 -6.14 11.08 -12.42
N ARG A 334 -5.26 10.09 -12.58
CA ARG A 334 -3.98 10.19 -13.29
C ARG A 334 -3.11 11.33 -12.75
N ASN A 335 -2.90 11.33 -11.44
CA ASN A 335 -2.09 12.30 -10.72
C ASN A 335 -1.08 11.58 -9.82
N THR A 336 0.01 12.28 -9.49
CA THR A 336 0.90 11.88 -8.40
C THR A 336 0.41 12.42 -7.07
N ILE A 337 0.57 11.65 -6.00
CA ILE A 337 0.14 12.00 -4.65
C ILE A 337 1.33 12.56 -3.88
N LYS A 338 1.27 13.83 -3.45
CA LYS A 338 2.32 14.50 -2.67
C LYS A 338 3.74 14.32 -3.29
N GLN A 339 4.78 14.51 -2.49
CA GLN A 339 6.14 14.22 -2.91
C GLN A 339 6.43 12.71 -2.85
N ALA A 340 7.25 12.23 -3.78
CA ALA A 340 7.71 10.85 -3.76
C ALA A 340 8.50 10.56 -2.48
N TRP A 341 8.43 9.33 -1.99
CA TRP A 341 9.32 8.84 -0.96
C TRP A 341 10.66 8.45 -1.58
N GLU A 342 11.76 8.80 -0.91
CA GLU A 342 13.11 8.48 -1.38
C GLU A 342 13.87 7.68 -0.33
N LEU A 343 14.49 6.57 -0.78
CA LEU A 343 15.33 5.72 0.04
C LEU A 343 16.76 5.79 -0.49
N SER A 344 17.72 6.13 0.36
CA SER A 344 19.13 5.99 -0.01
C SER A 344 19.56 4.52 0.00
N TYR A 345 20.51 4.14 -0.83
CA TYR A 345 21.01 2.75 -0.93
C TYR A 345 21.38 2.16 0.45
N PRO A 346 21.32 0.82 0.63
CA PRO A 346 21.63 0.16 1.91
C PRO A 346 23.04 0.46 2.39
N LYS A 347 23.18 0.83 3.66
CA LYS A 347 24.45 1.17 4.32
C LYS A 347 24.71 0.25 5.49
N ALA A 348 25.98 -0.12 5.69
CA ALA A 348 26.39 -1.02 6.76
C ALA A 348 26.04 -0.50 8.18
N ASP A 349 26.01 0.82 8.36
CA ASP A 349 25.62 1.48 9.61
C ASP A 349 24.10 1.64 9.78
N LYS A 350 23.31 1.16 8.83
CA LYS A 350 21.84 1.21 8.79
C LYS A 350 21.24 2.62 8.79
N THR A 351 22.02 3.66 8.46
CA THR A 351 21.52 5.05 8.45
C THR A 351 20.46 5.30 7.37
N HIS A 352 20.37 4.46 6.34
CA HIS A 352 19.32 4.49 5.32
C HIS A 352 17.92 4.14 5.87
N LEU A 353 17.82 3.52 7.05
CA LEU A 353 16.55 3.19 7.71
C LEU A 353 16.04 4.29 8.66
N LEU A 354 16.66 5.48 8.65
CA LEU A 354 16.26 6.56 9.55
C LEU A 354 15.22 7.52 8.95
N ALA A 355 15.11 7.56 7.62
CA ALA A 355 14.24 8.54 6.96
C ALA A 355 12.76 8.35 7.31
N TYR A 356 12.31 7.10 7.40
CA TYR A 356 10.92 6.73 7.68
C TYR A 356 10.75 5.94 8.97
N ASP A 357 11.62 6.18 9.96
CA ASP A 357 11.44 5.69 11.32
C ASP A 357 10.25 6.39 11.98
N ASN A 358 9.18 5.63 12.26
CA ASN A 358 7.92 6.19 12.75
C ASN A 358 8.05 6.80 14.14
N GLU A 359 8.88 6.25 15.02
CA GLU A 359 9.10 6.82 16.34
C GLU A 359 9.79 8.19 16.25
N ARG A 360 10.74 8.33 15.33
CA ARG A 360 11.39 9.63 15.07
C ARG A 360 10.40 10.61 14.47
N ARG A 361 9.67 10.23 13.41
CA ARG A 361 8.67 11.09 12.74
C ARG A 361 7.60 11.54 13.74
N GLN A 362 7.09 10.65 14.58
CA GLN A 362 6.12 10.99 15.62
C GLN A 362 6.66 11.99 16.65
N ARG A 363 7.95 11.90 17.04
CA ARG A 363 8.59 12.86 17.96
C ARG A 363 8.82 14.24 17.33
N GLU A 364 9.09 14.30 16.02
CA GLU A 364 9.35 15.51 15.25
C GLU A 364 8.06 16.17 14.74
N ASN A 365 6.96 15.44 14.76
CA ASN A 365 5.64 15.87 14.32
C ASN A 365 5.11 17.09 15.07
N LYS A 366 4.30 17.90 14.40
CA LYS A 366 3.56 19.01 14.99
C LYS A 366 2.08 18.67 15.01
N ALA A 367 1.41 19.04 16.09
CA ALA A 367 -0.04 18.86 16.18
C ALA A 367 -0.78 19.75 15.17
N PRO A 368 -1.93 19.32 14.66
CA PRO A 368 -2.80 20.15 13.83
C PRO A 368 -3.18 21.46 14.53
N VAL A 369 -3.44 22.50 13.73
CA VAL A 369 -3.77 23.83 14.23
C VAL A 369 -5.03 24.34 13.55
N PHE A 370 -5.99 24.82 14.33
CA PHE A 370 -7.08 25.63 13.84
C PHE A 370 -6.62 27.08 13.66
N ALA A 371 -7.09 27.75 12.60
CA ALA A 371 -6.84 29.18 12.40
C ALA A 371 -7.42 29.98 13.57
N GLU A 372 -6.85 31.17 13.85
CA GLU A 372 -7.32 32.04 14.95
C GLU A 372 -8.80 32.46 14.78
N ASP A 373 -9.28 32.56 13.54
CA ASP A 373 -10.65 32.90 13.17
C ASP A 373 -11.51 31.67 12.86
N ALA A 374 -11.06 30.48 13.24
CA ALA A 374 -11.82 29.26 13.03
C ALA A 374 -13.19 29.30 13.71
N VAL A 375 -14.21 28.89 12.99
CA VAL A 375 -15.61 28.90 13.45
C VAL A 375 -16.04 27.48 13.75
N PHE A 376 -16.75 27.31 14.86
CA PHE A 376 -17.49 26.09 15.16
C PHE A 376 -18.94 26.45 15.49
N SER A 377 -19.89 25.84 14.80
CA SER A 377 -21.33 26.05 14.99
C SER A 377 -22.06 24.74 15.22
N ALA A 378 -23.12 24.80 16.02
CA ALA A 378 -24.04 23.71 16.26
C ALA A 378 -25.47 24.23 16.14
N SER A 379 -26.34 23.45 15.50
CA SER A 379 -27.77 23.75 15.38
C SER A 379 -28.58 22.46 15.41
N LEU A 380 -29.87 22.59 15.65
CA LEU A 380 -30.81 21.48 15.59
C LEU A 380 -31.85 21.77 14.50
N SER A 381 -32.09 20.83 13.62
CA SER A 381 -33.12 20.89 12.58
C SER A 381 -34.04 19.67 12.76
N GLY A 382 -35.22 19.90 13.41
CA GLY A 382 -36.05 18.82 13.91
C GLY A 382 -35.28 18.03 14.98
N ASP A 383 -35.08 16.74 14.77
CA ASP A 383 -34.30 15.86 15.65
C ASP A 383 -32.82 15.67 15.15
N THR A 384 -32.42 16.41 14.10
CA THR A 384 -31.08 16.29 13.53
C THR A 384 -30.17 17.35 14.09
N LEU A 385 -29.13 16.95 14.81
CA LEU A 385 -28.00 17.77 15.20
C LEU A 385 -27.11 18.04 13.97
N CYS A 386 -26.91 19.30 13.65
CA CYS A 386 -26.03 19.74 12.59
C CYS A 386 -24.83 20.46 13.20
N LEU A 387 -23.63 19.94 12.98
CA LEU A 387 -22.36 20.51 13.40
C LEU A 387 -21.58 20.96 12.16
N GLN A 388 -20.94 22.11 12.25
CA GLN A 388 -20.09 22.61 11.19
C GLN A 388 -18.90 23.38 11.77
N TRP A 389 -17.69 23.11 11.27
CA TRP A 389 -16.48 23.79 11.73
C TRP A 389 -15.48 24.04 10.61
N SER A 390 -14.58 25.01 10.84
CA SER A 390 -13.43 25.27 9.97
C SER A 390 -12.45 24.10 10.02
N ALA A 391 -11.93 23.66 8.88
CA ALA A 391 -10.89 22.64 8.86
C ALA A 391 -9.61 23.13 9.56
N ALA A 392 -8.93 22.24 10.24
CA ALA A 392 -7.59 22.49 10.77
C ALA A 392 -6.53 22.25 9.68
N GLU A 393 -5.40 22.93 9.81
CA GLU A 393 -4.21 22.72 9.00
C GLU A 393 -3.22 21.78 9.72
N ASP A 394 -2.47 21.00 8.96
CA ASP A 394 -1.47 20.07 9.44
C ASP A 394 -0.32 19.97 8.43
N ASP A 395 0.91 19.69 8.86
CA ASP A 395 2.06 19.54 7.97
C ASP A 395 2.08 18.18 7.23
N ASP A 396 1.33 17.19 7.71
CA ASP A 396 1.09 15.91 7.01
C ASP A 396 -0.36 15.80 6.53
N MET A 397 -1.26 15.44 7.45
CA MET A 397 -2.69 15.28 7.18
C MET A 397 -3.49 15.17 8.48
N VAL A 398 -4.58 15.91 8.61
CA VAL A 398 -5.59 15.64 9.63
C VAL A 398 -6.28 14.33 9.29
N ARG A 399 -6.12 13.30 10.12
CA ARG A 399 -6.73 11.99 9.89
C ARG A 399 -8.20 11.96 10.27
N TYR A 400 -8.56 12.62 11.38
CA TYR A 400 -9.95 12.72 11.80
C TYR A 400 -10.18 13.90 12.75
N TYR A 401 -11.45 14.26 12.90
CA TYR A 401 -11.89 15.19 13.93
C TYR A 401 -12.58 14.43 15.04
N ARG A 402 -12.30 14.83 16.28
CA ARG A 402 -12.95 14.31 17.49
C ARG A 402 -13.84 15.39 18.08
N VAL A 403 -15.14 15.16 18.08
CA VAL A 403 -16.12 16.07 18.68
C VAL A 403 -16.66 15.48 19.97
N ALA A 404 -16.33 16.07 21.10
CA ALA A 404 -16.89 15.70 22.40
C ALA A 404 -18.12 16.54 22.69
N VAL A 405 -19.19 15.90 23.21
CA VAL A 405 -20.47 16.53 23.56
C VAL A 405 -20.68 16.43 25.05
N TYR A 406 -21.06 17.54 25.67
CA TYR A 406 -21.33 17.65 27.10
C TYR A 406 -22.67 18.27 27.34
N GLN A 407 -23.41 17.73 28.33
CA GLN A 407 -24.55 18.41 28.98
C GLN A 407 -24.00 19.46 29.93
N VAL A 408 -24.58 20.66 29.90
CA VAL A 408 -24.24 21.74 30.84
C VAL A 408 -25.44 21.97 31.78
N ALA A 409 -25.24 21.70 33.05
CA ALA A 409 -26.21 21.98 34.10
C ALA A 409 -25.49 22.48 35.36
N ASP A 410 -26.00 23.54 35.99
CA ASP A 410 -25.40 24.13 37.21
C ASP A 410 -23.89 24.38 37.09
N GLU A 411 -23.45 24.94 35.94
CA GLU A 411 -22.03 25.19 35.58
C GLU A 411 -21.13 23.95 35.46
N LYS A 412 -21.73 22.75 35.59
CA LYS A 412 -20.98 21.50 35.39
C LYS A 412 -21.20 20.95 33.99
N LYS A 413 -20.10 20.50 33.41
CA LYS A 413 -20.09 19.76 32.13
C LYS A 413 -20.08 18.26 32.40
N THR A 414 -21.09 17.54 31.93
CA THR A 414 -21.15 16.06 31.97
C THR A 414 -21.04 15.55 30.55
N LYS A 415 -20.03 14.73 30.28
CA LYS A 415 -19.80 14.17 28.96
C LYS A 415 -20.93 13.22 28.57
N LEU A 416 -21.54 13.47 27.41
CA LEU A 416 -22.59 12.62 26.83
C LEU A 416 -22.03 11.62 25.84
N GLY A 417 -21.04 12.04 25.04
CA GLY A 417 -20.48 11.21 24.00
C GLY A 417 -19.27 11.84 23.30
N THR A 418 -18.76 11.10 22.34
CA THR A 418 -17.69 11.55 21.44
C THR A 418 -17.97 11.02 20.04
N TYR A 419 -17.85 11.86 19.04
CA TYR A 419 -17.91 11.51 17.63
C TYR A 419 -16.53 11.66 17.02
N ASN A 420 -16.08 10.65 16.28
CA ASN A 420 -14.85 10.70 15.50
C ASN A 420 -15.22 10.65 14.02
N LEU A 421 -14.71 11.60 13.24
CA LEU A 421 -15.09 11.82 11.86
C LEU A 421 -13.84 11.75 11.00
N ALA A 422 -13.66 10.63 10.29
CA ALA A 422 -12.52 10.43 9.41
C ALA A 422 -12.54 11.43 8.26
N THR A 423 -11.36 11.93 7.90
CA THR A 423 -11.21 12.88 6.79
C THR A 423 -10.96 12.21 5.44
N PHE A 424 -10.65 10.92 5.43
CA PHE A 424 -10.37 10.16 4.20
C PHE A 424 -11.47 10.30 3.14
N THR A 425 -12.74 10.45 3.56
CA THR A 425 -13.88 10.65 2.66
C THR A 425 -13.73 11.87 1.75
N TYR A 426 -12.94 12.84 2.16
CA TYR A 426 -12.73 14.07 1.40
C TYR A 426 -11.64 13.94 0.33
N LEU A 427 -10.78 12.93 0.43
CA LEU A 427 -9.69 12.71 -0.51
C LEU A 427 -10.15 12.17 -1.86
N TYR A 428 -11.40 11.70 -1.95
CA TYR A 428 -11.95 11.16 -3.20
C TYR A 428 -12.25 12.18 -4.27
N ASP A 429 -12.67 13.39 -3.87
CA ASP A 429 -13.05 14.42 -4.82
C ASP A 429 -11.83 15.20 -5.31
N GLN A 430 -10.85 15.38 -4.41
CA GLN A 430 -9.64 16.14 -4.71
C GLN A 430 -8.47 15.53 -3.93
N VAL A 431 -7.45 15.09 -4.61
CA VAL A 431 -6.33 14.33 -4.02
C VAL A 431 -5.57 15.11 -2.95
N GLU A 432 -5.51 16.45 -3.08
CA GLU A 432 -4.70 17.30 -2.21
C GLU A 432 -5.49 18.44 -1.53
N GLU A 433 -6.77 18.60 -1.85
CA GLU A 433 -7.59 19.66 -1.30
C GLU A 433 -8.66 19.11 -0.34
N MET A 434 -8.44 19.32 0.94
CA MET A 434 -9.45 19.06 1.95
C MET A 434 -10.47 20.20 1.99
N PRO A 435 -11.77 19.93 2.30
CA PRO A 435 -12.76 20.99 2.43
C PRO A 435 -12.36 21.96 3.54
N LYS A 436 -12.49 23.25 3.28
CA LYS A 436 -12.22 24.31 4.28
C LYS A 436 -13.23 24.33 5.42
N THR A 437 -14.36 23.67 5.22
CA THR A 437 -15.43 23.53 6.19
C THR A 437 -15.87 22.09 6.27
N VAL A 438 -15.88 21.53 7.46
CA VAL A 438 -16.32 20.16 7.73
C VAL A 438 -17.71 20.21 8.33
N SER A 439 -18.60 19.33 7.88
CA SER A 439 -19.98 19.24 8.37
C SER A 439 -20.27 17.82 8.83
N TYR A 440 -21.10 17.71 9.86
CA TYR A 440 -21.60 16.46 10.39
C TYR A 440 -23.04 16.59 10.82
N GLU A 441 -23.85 15.62 10.42
CA GLU A 441 -25.27 15.57 10.77
C GLU A 441 -25.60 14.23 11.42
N ARG A 442 -26.42 14.27 12.48
CA ARG A 442 -26.86 13.08 13.20
C ARG A 442 -28.20 13.30 13.87
N GLU A 443 -29.08 12.31 13.80
CA GLU A 443 -30.26 12.25 14.66
C GLU A 443 -29.86 12.14 16.14
N THR A 444 -30.52 12.87 16.98
CA THR A 444 -30.22 12.91 18.42
C THR A 444 -31.47 13.18 19.26
N GLU A 445 -31.46 12.67 20.48
CA GLU A 445 -32.44 12.97 21.52
C GLU A 445 -31.91 13.96 22.58
N TYR A 446 -30.81 14.67 22.26
CA TYR A 446 -30.24 15.64 23.18
C TYR A 446 -31.21 16.80 23.46
N SER A 447 -31.17 17.30 24.69
CA SER A 447 -32.01 18.41 25.12
C SER A 447 -31.27 19.31 26.11
N GLY A 448 -31.75 20.56 26.27
CA GLY A 448 -31.18 21.54 27.16
C GLY A 448 -29.88 22.15 26.63
N LYS A 449 -29.03 22.62 27.54
CA LYS A 449 -27.78 23.30 27.13
C LYS A 449 -26.65 22.30 26.88
N LEU A 450 -26.14 22.30 25.66
CA LEU A 450 -25.04 21.46 25.23
C LEU A 450 -23.78 22.30 24.96
N PHE A 451 -22.64 21.74 25.30
CA PHE A 451 -21.32 22.26 24.98
C PHE A 451 -20.58 21.25 24.10
N PHE A 452 -19.96 21.72 23.03
CA PHE A 452 -19.22 20.92 22.09
C PHE A 452 -17.77 21.37 22.05
N GLU A 453 -16.85 20.40 21.99
CA GLU A 453 -15.42 20.59 21.85
C GLU A 453 -14.96 19.78 20.66
N CYS A 454 -14.38 20.43 19.64
CA CYS A 454 -13.84 19.79 18.44
C CYS A 454 -12.32 19.91 18.44
N ARG A 455 -11.64 18.79 18.22
CA ARG A 455 -10.19 18.68 18.06
C ARG A 455 -9.86 17.96 16.75
N ALA A 456 -8.86 18.43 16.03
CA ALA A 456 -8.25 17.69 14.94
C ALA A 456 -7.19 16.71 15.48
N VAL A 457 -7.09 15.56 14.87
CA VAL A 457 -6.08 14.53 15.17
C VAL A 457 -5.39 14.14 13.87
N ASP A 458 -4.07 14.20 13.84
CA ASP A 458 -3.25 13.89 12.68
C ASP A 458 -2.98 12.39 12.51
N VAL A 459 -2.17 12.06 11.50
CA VAL A 459 -1.76 10.68 11.19
C VAL A 459 -0.84 10.08 12.25
N TRP A 460 -0.18 10.92 13.07
CA TRP A 460 0.71 10.50 14.16
C TRP A 460 0.03 10.43 15.53
N GLY A 461 -1.25 10.83 15.61
CA GLY A 461 -2.06 10.84 16.83
C GLY A 461 -1.90 12.10 17.67
N ALA A 462 -1.17 13.14 17.21
CA ALA A 462 -1.10 14.42 17.88
C ALA A 462 -2.45 15.17 17.70
N THR A 463 -2.80 15.98 18.68
CA THR A 463 -4.14 16.56 18.80
C THR A 463 -4.05 18.08 18.94
N SER A 464 -4.87 18.80 18.17
CA SER A 464 -4.98 20.27 18.24
C SER A 464 -5.50 20.76 19.57
N GLU A 465 -5.29 22.05 19.86
CA GLU A 465 -6.15 22.76 20.79
C GLU A 465 -7.60 22.74 20.29
N PRO A 466 -8.59 22.75 21.19
CA PRO A 466 -9.99 22.65 20.77
C PRO A 466 -10.54 23.98 20.23
N ILE A 467 -11.51 23.86 19.31
CA ILE A 467 -12.50 24.92 19.10
C ILE A 467 -13.82 24.48 19.75
N GLU A 468 -14.59 25.47 20.22
CA GLU A 468 -15.74 25.20 21.09
C GLU A 468 -17.00 25.92 20.60
N THR A 469 -18.15 25.32 20.88
CA THR A 469 -19.46 25.97 20.66
C THR A 469 -20.50 25.50 21.66
N VAL A 470 -21.60 26.26 21.76
CA VAL A 470 -22.72 25.99 22.65
C VAL A 470 -24.02 25.97 21.85
N LEU A 471 -24.91 25.03 22.16
CA LEU A 471 -26.26 24.98 21.65
C LEU A 471 -27.23 24.87 22.82
N GLU A 472 -28.31 25.67 22.79
CA GLU A 472 -29.40 25.59 23.72
C GLU A 472 -30.63 25.08 22.97
N ILE A 473 -31.20 23.94 23.42
CA ILE A 473 -32.29 23.20 22.78
C ILE A 473 -33.54 23.33 23.66
#